data_f0c8bed582f637dffc011a40700024a4
#
_entry.id   f0c8bed582f637dffc011a40700024a4
#
_cell.length_a   1.000
_cell.length_b   1.000
_cell.length_c   1.000
_cell.angle_alpha   90.00
_cell.angle_beta   90.00
_cell.angle_gamma   90.00
#
_symmetry.space_group_name_H-M   'P 1'
#
loop_
_entity.id
_entity.type
_entity.pdbx_description
1 polymer ?
#
loop_
_entity_poly.entity_id
_entity_poly.type
_entity_poly.pdbx_seq_one_letter_code
_entity_poly.pdbx_strand_id
1 'polypeptide(L)'
;MVDERNAQCGADNSKTYKSNYFEGIDSNHVRTSNETQKYYLNIAAKIANKSPMYNHKHGAIVVYRDKIIGSGFNYYMSDFSIHAEVAAIASIQKRRRHILNECDIYIVRIAPERFKNTLKYSKPCANCSNIIIKNNIKNAFYSTNYEYDMIRCCDAVML
;
A
#
# COMPACT_ATOMS: atom_id res chain seq x y z
N MET A 1 -31.18 11.13 -35.13
CA MET A 1 -29.92 10.40 -35.44
C MET A 1 -28.92 10.81 -34.39
N VAL A 2 -28.76 9.98 -33.41
CA VAL A 2 -27.81 10.17 -32.29
C VAL A 2 -26.83 9.02 -32.36
N ASP A 3 -25.58 9.38 -32.62
CA ASP A 3 -24.47 8.44 -32.85
C ASP A 3 -23.91 8.04 -31.49
N GLU A 4 -24.26 6.86 -31.02
CA GLU A 4 -23.69 6.24 -29.83
C GLU A 4 -22.32 5.68 -30.18
N ARG A 5 -21.26 6.43 -29.91
CA ARG A 5 -19.90 5.88 -29.93
C ARG A 5 -19.55 5.24 -28.60
N ASN A 6 -19.76 3.96 -28.55
CA ASN A 6 -19.22 2.98 -27.66
C ASN A 6 -17.71 3.20 -27.43
N ALA A 7 -17.35 3.74 -26.28
CA ALA A 7 -15.98 3.66 -25.78
C ALA A 7 -15.82 2.33 -25.06
N GLN A 8 -15.49 1.30 -25.81
CA GLN A 8 -14.93 0.08 -25.26
C GLN A 8 -13.59 0.39 -24.60
N CYS A 9 -13.60 0.43 -23.29
CA CYS A 9 -12.38 0.39 -22.50
C CYS A 9 -11.80 -1.01 -22.61
N GLY A 10 -10.83 -1.14 -23.53
CA GLY A 10 -10.16 -2.40 -23.81
C GLY A 10 -9.35 -2.88 -22.63
N ALA A 11 -9.62 -4.10 -22.28
CA ALA A 11 -8.76 -5.24 -22.08
C ALA A 11 -7.51 -5.02 -21.24
N ASP A 12 -7.56 -5.54 -20.02
CA ASP A 12 -6.84 -6.76 -19.70
C ASP A 12 -5.35 -6.75 -20.08
N ASN A 13 -4.57 -6.13 -19.19
CA ASN A 13 -3.18 -6.47 -19.05
C ASN A 13 -2.95 -7.01 -17.63
N SER A 14 -3.42 -8.24 -17.42
CA SER A 14 -3.01 -9.06 -16.29
C SER A 14 -1.54 -9.48 -16.49
N LYS A 15 -0.62 -8.54 -16.32
CA LYS A 15 0.77 -8.90 -16.06
C LYS A 15 0.84 -9.40 -14.62
N THR A 16 0.70 -10.70 -14.47
CA THR A 16 1.07 -11.42 -13.28
C THR A 16 2.56 -11.20 -13.03
N TYR A 17 2.88 -10.25 -12.17
CA TYR A 17 4.22 -10.14 -11.61
C TYR A 17 4.43 -11.35 -10.70
N LYS A 18 5.10 -12.37 -11.20
CA LYS A 18 5.72 -13.39 -10.37
C LYS A 18 6.81 -12.69 -9.57
N SER A 19 6.54 -12.38 -8.30
CA SER A 19 7.58 -11.93 -7.40
C SER A 19 8.45 -13.14 -7.04
N ASN A 20 9.63 -13.23 -7.61
CA ASN A 20 10.67 -14.21 -7.30
C ASN A 20 11.36 -13.92 -5.96
N TYR A 21 10.64 -13.49 -4.93
CA TYR A 21 11.23 -12.93 -3.71
C TYR A 21 11.15 -13.80 -2.47
N PHE A 22 10.87 -15.10 -2.63
CA PHE A 22 10.75 -16.00 -1.47
C PHE A 22 11.67 -17.22 -1.51
N GLU A 23 12.88 -17.04 -2.03
CA GLU A 23 13.93 -18.02 -1.77
C GLU A 23 14.74 -17.56 -0.55
N GLY A 24 14.42 -18.09 0.64
CA GLY A 24 15.24 -17.90 1.82
C GLY A 24 14.54 -17.71 3.16
N ILE A 25 13.32 -18.18 3.34
CA ILE A 25 12.67 -18.24 4.65
C ILE A 25 12.49 -19.70 5.05
N ASP A 26 12.91 -19.98 6.29
CA ASP A 26 12.86 -21.29 6.93
C ASP A 26 11.66 -22.17 6.54
N SER A 27 11.95 -23.40 6.31
CA SER A 27 11.24 -24.47 5.62
C SER A 27 9.88 -24.90 6.16
N ASN A 28 9.17 -24.13 6.96
CA ASN A 28 7.91 -24.60 7.53
C ASN A 28 6.65 -23.80 7.20
N HIS A 29 6.73 -22.65 6.56
CA HIS A 29 5.54 -21.94 6.05
C HIS A 29 5.91 -21.02 4.87
N VAL A 30 5.96 -21.55 3.68
CA VAL A 30 5.97 -20.72 2.45
C VAL A 30 4.58 -20.09 2.33
N ARG A 31 4.44 -18.87 2.79
CA ARG A 31 3.22 -18.10 2.55
C ARG A 31 3.13 -17.82 1.05
N THR A 32 1.98 -18.08 0.45
CA THR A 32 1.73 -17.64 -0.93
C THR A 32 1.85 -16.10 -0.99
N SER A 33 2.20 -15.54 -2.15
CA SER A 33 2.33 -14.08 -2.30
C SER A 33 1.08 -13.33 -1.82
N ASN A 34 -0.11 -13.91 -2.04
CA ASN A 34 -1.39 -13.35 -1.59
C ASN A 34 -1.53 -13.35 -0.06
N GLU A 35 -1.13 -14.42 0.62
CA GLU A 35 -1.18 -14.50 2.09
C GLU A 35 -0.20 -13.51 2.74
N THR A 36 0.97 -13.36 2.18
CA THR A 36 1.96 -12.38 2.64
C THR A 36 1.45 -10.96 2.48
N GLN A 37 0.85 -10.64 1.35
CA GLN A 37 0.25 -9.33 1.12
C GLN A 37 -0.89 -9.05 2.10
N LYS A 38 -1.80 -10.01 2.31
CA LYS A 38 -2.87 -9.91 3.31
C LYS A 38 -2.31 -9.70 4.72
N TYR A 39 -1.26 -10.42 5.08
CA TYR A 39 -0.60 -10.26 6.37
C TYR A 39 -0.09 -8.84 6.59
N TYR A 40 0.65 -8.26 5.64
CA TYR A 40 1.18 -6.91 5.76
C TYR A 40 0.09 -5.83 5.69
N LEU A 41 -0.95 -6.03 4.87
CA LEU A 41 -2.09 -5.11 4.88
C LEU A 41 -2.84 -5.13 6.21
N ASN A 42 -2.96 -6.28 6.86
CA ASN A 42 -3.55 -6.36 8.21
C ASN A 42 -2.69 -5.63 9.25
N ILE A 43 -1.37 -5.69 9.12
CA ILE A 43 -0.48 -4.90 10.00
C ILE A 43 -0.65 -3.40 9.71
N ALA A 44 -0.69 -3.00 8.45
CA ALA A 44 -0.95 -1.60 8.07
C ALA A 44 -2.31 -1.11 8.60
N ALA A 45 -3.35 -1.98 8.64
CA ALA A 45 -4.64 -1.66 9.23
C ALA A 45 -4.56 -1.42 10.74
N LYS A 46 -3.74 -2.18 11.47
CA LYS A 46 -3.46 -1.91 12.89
C LYS A 46 -2.78 -0.54 13.09
N ILE A 47 -1.90 -0.16 12.17
CA ILE A 47 -1.28 1.18 12.18
C ILE A 47 -2.31 2.26 11.85
N ALA A 48 -3.21 2.03 10.88
CA ALA A 48 -4.29 2.97 10.55
C ALA A 48 -5.21 3.28 11.75
N ASN A 49 -5.45 2.30 12.62
CA ASN A 49 -6.25 2.50 13.84
C ASN A 49 -5.68 3.58 14.78
N LYS A 50 -4.37 3.85 14.71
CA LYS A 50 -3.71 4.90 15.50
C LYS A 50 -3.97 6.30 14.96
N SER A 51 -4.51 6.42 13.75
CA SER A 51 -4.83 7.71 13.16
C SER A 51 -5.90 8.45 13.99
N PRO A 52 -5.70 9.74 14.30
CA PRO A 52 -6.70 10.55 14.98
C PRO A 52 -7.87 10.95 14.07
N MET A 53 -7.82 10.61 12.80
CA MET A 53 -8.87 10.94 11.83
C MET A 53 -10.13 10.13 12.10
N TYR A 54 -11.30 10.78 12.00
CA TYR A 54 -12.57 10.10 12.28
C TYR A 54 -13.00 9.15 11.13
N ASN A 55 -13.02 9.66 9.89
CA ASN A 55 -13.62 8.95 8.77
C ASN A 55 -12.62 8.33 7.79
N HIS A 56 -11.38 8.78 7.79
CA HIS A 56 -10.40 8.45 6.76
C HIS A 56 -9.08 8.04 7.39
N LYS A 57 -9.12 6.96 8.16
CA LYS A 57 -7.91 6.43 8.80
C LYS A 57 -7.11 5.65 7.77
N HIS A 58 -5.91 6.13 7.47
CA HIS A 58 -4.95 5.46 6.61
C HIS A 58 -3.75 5.00 7.42
N GLY A 59 -3.21 3.86 7.02
CA GLY A 59 -1.97 3.34 7.57
C GLY A 59 -1.08 2.81 6.46
N ALA A 60 0.21 2.97 6.64
CA ALA A 60 1.21 2.45 5.73
C ALA A 60 2.38 1.83 6.49
N ILE A 61 2.96 0.79 5.92
CA ILE A 61 4.20 0.18 6.40
C ILE A 61 5.16 -0.02 5.23
N VAL A 62 6.45 0.10 5.50
CA VAL A 62 7.51 -0.21 4.54
C VAL A 62 8.25 -1.44 5.01
N VAL A 63 8.37 -2.43 4.13
CA VAL A 63 8.90 -3.77 4.43
C VAL A 63 10.16 -4.03 3.59
N TYR A 64 11.20 -4.48 4.24
CA TYR A 64 12.44 -4.93 3.65
C TYR A 64 12.76 -6.35 4.14
N ARG A 65 12.85 -7.33 3.21
CA ARG A 65 13.17 -8.74 3.55
C ARG A 65 12.41 -9.21 4.79
N ASP A 66 11.09 -9.15 4.74
CA ASP A 66 10.15 -9.53 5.82
C ASP A 66 10.25 -8.73 7.13
N LYS A 67 11.00 -7.64 7.14
CA LYS A 67 11.11 -6.75 8.30
C LYS A 67 10.45 -5.42 8.02
N ILE A 68 9.57 -4.99 8.91
CA ILE A 68 9.00 -3.65 8.86
C ILE A 68 10.09 -2.67 9.29
N ILE A 69 10.47 -1.75 8.40
CA ILE A 69 11.51 -0.74 8.64
C ILE A 69 10.96 0.66 8.79
N GLY A 70 9.70 0.87 8.43
CA GLY A 70 8.99 2.13 8.58
C GLY A 70 7.50 1.89 8.72
N SER A 71 6.81 2.75 9.45
CA SER A 71 5.36 2.74 9.60
C SER A 71 4.83 4.14 9.85
N GLY A 72 3.61 4.40 9.39
CA GLY A 72 2.96 5.69 9.58
C GLY A 72 1.45 5.60 9.39
N PHE A 73 0.78 6.58 9.94
CA PHE A 73 -0.65 6.81 9.76
C PHE A 73 -0.88 8.28 9.38
N ASN A 74 -2.05 8.58 8.84
CA ASN A 74 -2.37 9.95 8.48
C ASN A 74 -2.81 10.78 9.70
N TYR A 75 -2.39 12.05 9.72
CA TYR A 75 -2.72 13.00 10.77
C TYR A 75 -2.68 14.43 10.26
N TYR A 76 -3.29 15.34 10.99
CA TYR A 76 -3.16 16.77 10.71
C TYR A 76 -1.91 17.36 11.38
N MET A 77 -1.26 18.26 10.66
CA MET A 77 -0.16 19.07 11.14
C MET A 77 -0.48 20.52 10.75
N SER A 78 -0.96 21.31 11.71
CA SER A 78 -1.47 22.65 11.47
C SER A 78 -2.56 22.65 10.37
N ASP A 79 -2.32 23.30 9.26
CA ASP A 79 -3.31 23.51 8.20
C ASP A 79 -3.31 22.43 7.09
N PHE A 80 -2.45 21.43 7.18
CA PHE A 80 -2.36 20.36 6.18
C PHE A 80 -2.32 18.97 6.80
N SER A 81 -2.72 17.99 6.01
CA SER A 81 -2.67 16.59 6.44
C SER A 81 -1.40 15.91 5.95
N ILE A 82 -0.76 15.15 6.82
CA ILE A 82 0.31 14.23 6.47
C ILE A 82 -0.34 12.90 6.12
N HIS A 83 -0.05 12.38 4.93
CA HIS A 83 -0.54 11.09 4.49
C HIS A 83 0.27 9.95 5.11
N ALA A 84 -0.35 8.78 5.24
CA ALA A 84 0.26 7.62 5.90
C ALA A 84 1.55 7.16 5.20
N GLU A 85 1.60 7.23 3.88
CA GLU A 85 2.76 6.88 3.06
C GLU A 85 3.95 7.79 3.37
N VAL A 86 3.69 9.10 3.42
CA VAL A 86 4.71 10.10 3.77
C VAL A 86 5.24 9.86 5.18
N ALA A 87 4.33 9.64 6.13
CA ALA A 87 4.70 9.35 7.51
C ALA A 87 5.52 8.06 7.63
N ALA A 88 5.14 7.01 6.91
CA ALA A 88 5.85 5.74 6.91
C ALA A 88 7.27 5.87 6.35
N ILE A 89 7.44 6.55 5.21
CA ILE A 89 8.76 6.78 4.60
C ILE A 89 9.61 7.69 5.48
N ALA A 90 9.02 8.73 6.07
CA ALA A 90 9.72 9.64 6.97
C ALA A 90 10.22 8.96 8.24
N SER A 91 9.51 7.94 8.74
CA SER A 91 9.88 7.18 9.93
C SER A 91 11.14 6.31 9.75
N ILE A 92 11.55 6.07 8.49
CA ILE A 92 12.71 5.23 8.19
C ILE A 92 14.01 5.98 8.55
N GLN A 93 14.85 5.32 9.33
CA GLN A 93 16.15 5.87 9.72
C GLN A 93 16.99 6.24 8.47
N LYS A 94 17.63 7.39 8.49
CA LYS A 94 18.44 7.90 7.36
C LYS A 94 19.44 6.87 6.83
N ARG A 95 20.09 6.11 7.72
CA ARG A 95 21.05 5.05 7.37
C ARG A 95 20.44 3.89 6.56
N ARG A 96 19.11 3.74 6.55
CA ARG A 96 18.41 2.66 5.83
C ARG A 96 17.77 3.13 4.52
N ARG A 97 17.89 4.39 4.16
CA ARG A 97 17.26 4.91 2.94
C ARG A 97 17.84 4.35 1.65
N HIS A 98 19.09 3.90 1.69
CA HIS A 98 19.75 3.30 0.53
C HIS A 98 19.14 1.95 0.10
N ILE A 99 18.38 1.27 0.96
CA ILE A 99 17.73 -0.01 0.64
C ILE A 99 16.29 0.13 0.17
N LEU A 100 15.76 1.34 0.03
CA LEU A 100 14.36 1.57 -0.34
C LEU A 100 13.99 0.96 -1.70
N ASN A 101 14.94 0.86 -2.62
CA ASN A 101 14.77 0.20 -3.90
C ASN A 101 14.56 -1.32 -3.82
N GLU A 102 14.75 -1.91 -2.66
CA GLU A 102 14.44 -3.32 -2.37
C GLU A 102 13.19 -3.48 -1.49
N CYS A 103 12.54 -2.37 -1.13
CA CYS A 103 11.42 -2.37 -0.19
C CYS A 103 10.07 -2.37 -0.89
N ASP A 104 9.10 -2.95 -0.22
CA ASP A 104 7.68 -2.87 -0.55
C ASP A 104 6.96 -1.94 0.43
N ILE A 105 6.00 -1.14 -0.05
CA ILE A 105 5.12 -0.36 0.80
C ILE A 105 3.69 -0.93 0.73
N TYR A 106 3.06 -1.08 1.89
CA TYR A 106 1.69 -1.55 2.03
C TYR A 106 0.84 -0.45 2.62
N ILE A 107 -0.27 -0.14 1.96
CA ILE A 107 -1.10 1.01 2.26
C ILE A 107 -2.55 0.55 2.43
N VAL A 108 -3.19 0.98 3.50
CA VAL A 108 -4.59 0.68 3.74
C VAL A 108 -5.37 1.91 4.15
N ARG A 109 -6.65 1.86 3.87
CA ARG A 109 -7.67 2.72 4.47
C ARG A 109 -8.67 1.82 5.19
N ILE A 110 -8.98 2.15 6.42
CA ILE A 110 -10.02 1.45 7.18
C ILE A 110 -11.29 2.26 7.27
N ALA A 111 -12.42 1.56 7.29
CA ALA A 111 -13.72 2.16 7.53
C ALA A 111 -13.83 2.63 8.99
N PRO A 112 -14.73 3.57 9.31
CA PRO A 112 -15.11 3.85 10.69
C PRO A 112 -15.53 2.59 11.44
N GLU A 113 -15.34 2.57 12.76
CA GLU A 113 -15.57 1.39 13.62
C GLU A 113 -16.95 0.73 13.44
N ARG A 114 -17.98 1.53 13.15
CA ARG A 114 -19.33 1.03 12.84
C ARG A 114 -19.39 0.03 11.69
N PHE A 115 -18.37 -0.03 10.84
CA PHE A 115 -18.26 -0.95 9.69
C PHE A 115 -17.27 -2.09 9.92
N LYS A 116 -16.96 -2.43 11.17
CA LYS A 116 -16.08 -3.55 11.55
C LYS A 116 -14.70 -3.51 10.87
N ASN A 117 -14.06 -2.36 10.82
CA ASN A 117 -12.71 -2.19 10.28
C ASN A 117 -12.50 -2.78 8.87
N THR A 118 -13.52 -2.74 8.03
CA THR A 118 -13.41 -3.23 6.66
C THR A 118 -12.40 -2.39 5.89
N LEU A 119 -11.48 -3.03 5.19
CA LEU A 119 -10.51 -2.35 4.32
C LEU A 119 -11.24 -1.65 3.18
N LYS A 120 -10.86 -0.42 2.90
CA LYS A 120 -11.40 0.42 1.83
C LYS A 120 -10.32 0.72 0.80
N TYR A 121 -10.75 1.18 -0.37
CA TYR A 121 -9.85 1.57 -1.43
C TYR A 121 -8.84 2.62 -0.96
N SER A 122 -7.56 2.34 -1.12
CA SER A 122 -6.45 3.15 -0.60
C SER A 122 -5.33 3.41 -1.60
N LYS A 123 -5.65 3.49 -2.90
CA LYS A 123 -4.66 3.87 -3.90
C LYS A 123 -3.99 5.19 -3.50
N PRO A 124 -2.66 5.28 -3.53
CA PRO A 124 -1.94 6.52 -3.28
C PRO A 124 -2.41 7.66 -4.19
N CYS A 125 -2.53 8.86 -3.65
CA CYS A 125 -2.76 10.05 -4.46
C CYS A 125 -1.51 10.39 -5.30
N ALA A 126 -1.66 11.28 -6.29
CA ALA A 126 -0.56 11.66 -7.17
C ALA A 126 0.70 12.12 -6.41
N ASN A 127 0.54 12.91 -5.35
CA ASN A 127 1.66 13.38 -4.53
C ASN A 127 2.37 12.22 -3.81
N CYS A 128 1.60 11.30 -3.19
CA CYS A 128 2.18 10.12 -2.54
C CYS A 128 2.84 9.17 -3.54
N SER A 129 2.23 8.97 -4.71
CA SER A 129 2.83 8.19 -5.80
C SER A 129 4.17 8.77 -6.22
N ASN A 130 4.26 10.09 -6.41
CA ASN A 130 5.52 10.76 -6.73
C ASN A 130 6.59 10.59 -5.63
N ILE A 131 6.19 10.60 -4.36
CA ILE A 131 7.10 10.39 -3.23
C ILE A 131 7.60 8.94 -3.22
N ILE A 132 6.73 7.97 -3.45
CA ILE A 132 7.08 6.55 -3.55
C ILE A 132 8.11 6.34 -4.67
N ILE A 133 7.85 6.90 -5.85
CA ILE A 133 8.75 6.82 -7.01
C ILE A 133 10.09 7.50 -6.72
N LYS A 134 10.10 8.72 -6.19
CA LYS A 134 11.33 9.47 -5.86
C LYS A 134 12.21 8.75 -4.84
N ASN A 135 11.62 7.95 -3.97
CA ASN A 135 12.35 7.12 -3.00
C ASN A 135 12.73 5.75 -3.59
N ASN A 136 12.43 5.49 -4.85
CA ASN A 136 12.71 4.23 -5.55
C ASN A 136 12.12 3.00 -4.83
N ILE A 137 10.99 3.13 -4.14
CA ILE A 137 10.34 1.98 -3.50
C ILE A 137 9.89 1.02 -4.59
N LYS A 138 10.24 -0.26 -4.41
CA LYS A 138 10.13 -1.28 -5.43
C LYS A 138 8.69 -1.57 -5.86
N ASN A 139 7.82 -1.83 -4.88
CA ASN A 139 6.41 -2.13 -5.12
C ASN A 139 5.54 -1.39 -4.10
N ALA A 140 4.35 -1.01 -4.55
CA ALA A 140 3.33 -0.47 -3.68
C ALA A 140 2.05 -1.32 -3.77
N PHE A 141 1.62 -1.83 -2.63
CA PHE A 141 0.41 -2.62 -2.46
C PHE A 141 -0.61 -1.80 -1.69
N TYR A 142 -1.86 -1.83 -2.11
CA TYR A 142 -2.92 -1.07 -1.44
C TYR A 142 -4.23 -1.85 -1.39
N SER A 143 -5.03 -1.57 -0.36
CA SER A 143 -6.34 -2.18 -0.21
C SER A 143 -7.34 -1.63 -1.21
N THR A 144 -8.23 -2.51 -1.67
CA THR A 144 -9.32 -2.19 -2.59
C THR A 144 -10.66 -2.26 -1.86
N ASN A 145 -11.72 -1.78 -2.48
CA ASN A 145 -13.07 -1.80 -1.90
C ASN A 145 -13.67 -3.22 -1.75
N TYR A 146 -13.05 -4.22 -2.32
CA TYR A 146 -13.54 -5.58 -2.30
C TYR A 146 -13.00 -6.32 -1.09
N GLU A 147 -13.88 -6.89 -0.29
CA GLU A 147 -13.55 -7.45 1.03
C GLU A 147 -12.51 -8.56 1.00
N TYR A 148 -12.27 -9.18 -0.15
CA TYR A 148 -11.48 -10.40 -0.20
C TYR A 148 -10.45 -10.52 -1.33
N ASP A 149 -10.49 -9.71 -2.40
CA ASP A 149 -9.86 -10.24 -3.60
C ASP A 149 -8.83 -9.40 -4.33
N MET A 150 -8.62 -8.15 -4.09
CA MET A 150 -7.65 -7.50 -4.97
C MET A 150 -6.72 -6.54 -4.25
N ILE A 151 -5.62 -7.11 -3.84
CA ILE A 151 -4.39 -6.39 -3.60
C ILE A 151 -3.79 -6.13 -4.98
N ARG A 152 -3.78 -4.89 -5.39
CA ARG A 152 -3.11 -4.49 -6.63
C ARG A 152 -1.78 -3.85 -6.27
N CYS A 153 -0.77 -4.20 -7.03
CA CYS A 153 0.46 -3.41 -7.05
C CYS A 153 0.12 -2.02 -7.60
N CYS A 154 0.59 -0.99 -6.96
CA CYS A 154 0.40 0.37 -7.44
C CYS A 154 1.21 0.57 -8.72
N ASP A 155 0.55 0.95 -9.81
CA ASP A 155 1.20 1.26 -11.10
C ASP A 155 2.14 2.48 -11.02
N ALA A 156 2.20 3.13 -9.87
CA ALA A 156 3.12 4.25 -9.63
C ALA A 156 4.61 3.88 -9.81
N VAL A 157 4.91 2.60 -9.91
CA VAL A 157 6.28 2.08 -10.13
C VAL A 157 6.59 1.86 -11.61
N MET A 158 5.59 2.05 -12.49
CA MET A 158 5.79 1.88 -13.93
C MET A 158 5.80 3.24 -14.65
N LEU A 159 6.86 3.96 -14.46
CA LEU A 159 7.30 5.03 -15.35
C LEU A 159 8.77 4.81 -15.70
#